data_da3d5ab3d53b0ab93d3159fec2d83bb2
#
_entry.id   da3d5ab3d53b0ab93d3159fec2d83bb2
#
_cell.length_a   1.000
_cell.length_b   1.000
_cell.length_c   1.000
_cell.angle_alpha   90.00
_cell.angle_beta   90.00
_cell.angle_gamma   90.00
#
_symmetry.space_group_name_H-M   'P 1'
#
loop_
_entity.id
_entity.type
_entity.pdbx_description
1 polymer ?
#
loop_
_entity_poly.entity_id
_entity_poly.type
_entity_poly.pdbx_seq_one_letter_code
_entity_poly.pdbx_strand_id
1 'polypeptide(L)'
;DLDNPRATEDEVKYIMQAARRMFPDIDKYRMSRTYVGIRPTLWAWSRNEDGLSREHEFYNHADQGAPGLISVAGGKLAAYRQLSEEVTDLIAAQIGNKAACQTHRQPLPGGEGEPDVETWAEQWNRSEFQVSRLAYRHGVRAKDVLERTTAAPKCGVNTCLCEPVSEAEIRHVTQGEMVRRLVDIRRRTRMSMGA
;
A
#
# COMPACT_ATOMS: atom_id res chain seq x y z
N ASP A 1 9.83 24.16 2.20
CA ASP A 1 10.95 23.28 2.54
C ASP A 1 10.52 21.83 2.33
N LEU A 2 11.02 21.22 1.27
CA LEU A 2 10.66 19.84 0.88
C LEU A 2 11.28 18.79 1.82
N ASP A 3 12.40 19.12 2.45
CA ASP A 3 13.13 18.19 3.31
C ASP A 3 12.59 18.18 4.75
N ASN A 4 11.89 19.26 5.13
CA ASN A 4 11.32 19.39 6.46
C ASN A 4 9.91 20.03 6.42
N PRO A 5 8.93 19.33 5.85
CA PRO A 5 7.58 19.84 5.72
C PRO A 5 6.94 20.01 7.10
N ARG A 6 6.26 21.13 7.31
CA ARG A 6 5.53 21.41 8.55
C ARG A 6 4.14 21.91 8.23
N ALA A 7 3.16 21.48 9.02
CA ALA A 7 1.81 22.02 8.93
C ALA A 7 1.81 23.48 9.42
N THR A 8 1.20 24.35 8.66
CA THR A 8 0.92 25.72 9.07
C THR A 8 -0.37 25.77 9.91
N GLU A 9 -0.52 26.85 10.68
CA GLU A 9 -1.74 27.05 11.47
C GLU A 9 -2.99 27.13 10.59
N ASP A 10 -2.89 27.73 9.42
CA ASP A 10 -4.01 27.89 8.49
C ASP A 10 -4.42 26.56 7.85
N GLU A 11 -3.48 25.70 7.51
CA GLU A 11 -3.77 24.34 7.05
C GLU A 11 -4.47 23.51 8.13
N VAL A 12 -4.05 23.63 9.38
CA VAL A 12 -4.70 22.96 10.52
C VAL A 12 -6.13 23.50 10.70
N LYS A 13 -6.33 24.82 10.66
CA LYS A 13 -7.67 25.43 10.74
C LYS A 13 -8.58 24.96 9.63
N TYR A 14 -8.06 24.90 8.40
CA TYR A 14 -8.80 24.42 7.22
C TYR A 14 -9.28 22.98 7.40
N ILE A 15 -8.41 22.07 7.82
CA ILE A 15 -8.77 20.68 8.06
C ILE A 15 -9.77 20.56 9.21
N MET A 16 -9.57 21.29 10.31
CA MET A 16 -10.49 21.28 11.45
C MET A 16 -11.87 21.81 11.08
N GLN A 17 -11.96 22.81 10.21
CA GLN A 17 -13.23 23.32 9.73
C GLN A 17 -14.01 22.27 8.92
N ALA A 18 -13.33 21.48 8.11
CA ALA A 18 -13.96 20.36 7.39
C ALA A 18 -14.37 19.23 8.36
N ALA A 19 -13.52 18.89 9.33
CA ALA A 19 -13.76 17.84 10.31
C ALA A 19 -14.97 18.12 11.21
N ARG A 20 -15.21 19.38 11.58
CA ARG A 20 -16.38 19.79 12.37
C ARG A 20 -17.73 19.45 11.73
N ARG A 21 -17.77 19.35 10.39
CA ARG A 21 -18.99 18.94 9.69
C ARG A 21 -19.35 17.49 9.92
N MET A 22 -18.35 16.63 10.14
CA MET A 22 -18.54 15.20 10.39
C MET A 22 -18.55 14.88 11.89
N PHE A 23 -17.79 15.64 12.67
CA PHE A 23 -17.58 15.46 14.10
C PHE A 23 -17.81 16.79 14.84
N PRO A 24 -19.07 17.20 15.11
CA PRO A 24 -19.38 18.50 15.70
C PRO A 24 -18.68 18.78 17.04
N ASP A 25 -18.37 17.73 17.78
CA ASP A 25 -17.73 17.80 19.10
C ASP A 25 -16.19 17.71 19.07
N ILE A 26 -15.58 17.75 17.88
CA ILE A 26 -14.13 17.53 17.73
C ILE A 26 -13.27 18.53 18.54
N ASP A 27 -13.77 19.74 18.75
CA ASP A 27 -13.07 20.78 19.50
C ASP A 27 -13.00 20.49 21.00
N LYS A 28 -13.77 19.52 21.53
CA LYS A 28 -13.67 19.05 22.90
C LYS A 28 -12.42 18.20 23.15
N TYR A 29 -11.78 17.73 22.08
CA TYR A 29 -10.61 16.86 22.14
C TYR A 29 -9.35 17.63 21.83
N ARG A 30 -8.28 17.33 22.59
CA ARG A 30 -6.97 17.92 22.37
C ARG A 30 -6.32 17.33 21.12
N MET A 31 -5.89 18.18 20.21
CA MET A 31 -5.01 17.77 19.12
C MET A 31 -3.69 17.27 19.69
N SER A 32 -3.34 16.01 19.44
CA SER A 32 -2.12 15.40 19.97
C SER A 32 -0.97 15.46 18.98
N ARG A 33 -1.25 15.43 17.67
CA ARG A 33 -0.22 15.37 16.60
C ARG A 33 -0.78 15.85 15.27
N THR A 34 0.11 16.42 14.46
CA THR A 34 -0.13 16.68 13.04
C THR A 34 0.81 15.81 12.19
N TYR A 35 0.35 15.40 11.02
CA TYR A 35 1.15 14.73 10.01
C TYR A 35 1.17 15.57 8.75
N VAL A 36 2.33 15.71 8.14
CA VAL A 36 2.54 16.47 6.91
C VAL A 36 3.20 15.57 5.88
N GLY A 37 2.77 15.69 4.64
CA GLY A 37 3.39 15.04 3.51
C GLY A 37 3.36 15.94 2.29
N ILE A 38 4.32 15.77 1.41
CA ILE A 38 4.39 16.50 0.15
C ILE A 38 3.69 15.68 -0.92
N ARG A 39 2.77 16.32 -1.63
CA ARG A 39 2.03 15.70 -2.71
C ARG A 39 2.69 16.04 -4.05
N PRO A 40 3.06 15.04 -4.87
CA PRO A 40 3.48 15.30 -6.23
C PRO A 40 2.29 15.79 -7.05
N THR A 41 2.46 16.89 -7.74
CA THR A 41 1.49 17.47 -8.68
C THR A 41 2.18 17.77 -10.00
N LEU A 42 1.43 17.76 -11.10
CA LEU A 42 1.93 18.24 -12.39
C LEU A 42 2.11 19.74 -12.31
N TRP A 43 3.31 20.19 -12.66
CA TRP A 43 3.62 21.61 -12.61
C TRP A 43 2.92 22.37 -13.72
N ALA A 44 2.36 23.54 -13.40
CA ALA A 44 1.76 24.44 -14.37
C ALA A 44 2.01 25.89 -13.99
N TRP A 45 2.42 26.71 -14.97
CA TRP A 45 2.58 28.15 -14.80
C TRP A 45 1.25 28.82 -14.41
N SER A 46 1.35 29.83 -13.55
CA SER A 46 0.23 30.72 -13.17
C SER A 46 -0.96 30.06 -12.46
N ARG A 47 -0.83 28.81 -11.97
CA ARG A 47 -1.86 28.18 -11.14
C ARG A 47 -1.43 28.16 -9.69
N ASN A 48 -2.38 28.42 -8.81
CA ASN A 48 -2.21 28.16 -7.39
C ASN A 48 -2.18 26.64 -7.14
N GLU A 49 -1.73 26.23 -5.98
CA GLU A 49 -1.56 24.83 -5.60
C GLU A 49 -2.83 23.99 -5.73
N ASP A 50 -4.01 24.58 -5.46
CA ASP A 50 -5.30 23.91 -5.55
C ASP A 50 -5.75 23.68 -7.01
N GLY A 51 -5.25 24.50 -7.94
CA GLY A 51 -5.56 24.41 -9.36
C GLY A 51 -4.66 23.48 -10.17
N LEU A 52 -3.65 22.84 -9.53
CA LEU A 52 -2.75 21.92 -10.21
C LEU A 52 -3.42 20.56 -10.44
N SER A 53 -3.20 19.99 -11.63
CA SER A 53 -3.71 18.67 -11.97
C SER A 53 -3.05 17.59 -11.10
N ARG A 54 -3.88 16.63 -10.69
CA ARG A 54 -3.46 15.40 -10.00
C ARG A 54 -3.63 14.17 -10.87
N GLU A 55 -3.86 14.36 -12.15
CA GLU A 55 -3.89 13.30 -13.14
C GLU A 55 -2.47 12.86 -13.46
N HIS A 56 -2.32 11.73 -14.10
CA HIS A 56 -1.02 11.26 -14.55
C HIS A 56 -0.79 11.65 -16.01
N GLU A 57 0.46 11.85 -16.36
CA GLU A 57 0.91 12.10 -17.72
C GLU A 57 2.09 11.20 -18.07
N PHE A 58 2.15 10.82 -19.34
CA PHE A 58 3.25 10.02 -19.90
C PHE A 58 4.06 10.86 -20.86
N TYR A 59 5.37 10.86 -20.69
CA TYR A 59 6.31 11.57 -21.53
C TYR A 59 7.19 10.56 -22.27
N ASN A 60 7.01 10.45 -23.58
CA ASN A 60 7.90 9.66 -24.44
C ASN A 60 9.07 10.53 -24.85
N HIS A 61 10.28 10.10 -24.53
CA HIS A 61 11.50 10.87 -24.79
C HIS A 61 12.20 10.51 -26.13
N ALA A 62 11.54 9.78 -27.01
CA ALA A 62 12.12 9.38 -28.30
C ALA A 62 12.59 10.59 -29.11
N ASP A 63 11.77 11.64 -29.20
CA ASP A 63 12.10 12.88 -29.94
C ASP A 63 13.15 13.74 -29.23
N GLN A 64 13.48 13.40 -27.99
CA GLN A 64 14.52 14.06 -27.18
C GLN A 64 15.84 13.28 -27.18
N GLY A 65 16.01 12.33 -28.10
CA GLY A 65 17.21 11.52 -28.23
C GLY A 65 17.32 10.33 -27.29
N ALA A 66 16.24 9.97 -26.58
CA ALA A 66 16.18 8.82 -25.68
C ALA A 66 15.05 7.83 -26.06
N PRO A 67 15.15 7.17 -27.23
CA PRO A 67 14.14 6.21 -27.66
C PRO A 67 14.01 5.05 -26.67
N GLY A 68 12.78 4.65 -26.35
CA GLY A 68 12.48 3.61 -25.36
C GLY A 68 12.36 4.12 -23.93
N LEU A 69 12.69 5.37 -23.65
CA LEU A 69 12.46 5.98 -22.34
C LEU A 69 11.07 6.61 -22.28
N ILE A 70 10.29 6.20 -21.27
CA ILE A 70 8.99 6.80 -20.94
C ILE A 70 9.04 7.25 -19.48
N SER A 71 8.72 8.52 -19.21
CA SER A 71 8.51 9.01 -17.86
C SER A 71 7.04 9.07 -17.52
N VAL A 72 6.72 8.75 -16.26
CA VAL A 72 5.38 8.88 -15.69
C VAL A 72 5.42 9.93 -14.60
N ALA A 73 4.54 10.92 -14.67
CA ALA A 73 4.45 11.97 -13.67
C ALA A 73 3.02 12.13 -13.17
N GLY A 74 2.85 12.59 -11.92
CA GLY A 74 1.56 12.79 -11.29
C GLY A 74 0.90 11.47 -10.87
N GLY A 75 -0.44 11.47 -10.86
CA GLY A 75 -1.25 10.31 -10.53
C GLY A 75 -1.73 10.26 -9.08
N LYS A 76 -2.69 9.37 -8.86
CA LYS A 76 -3.27 9.08 -7.55
C LYS A 76 -3.05 7.61 -7.21
N LEU A 77 -2.78 7.31 -5.96
CA LEU A 77 -2.61 5.91 -5.52
C LEU A 77 -3.84 5.05 -5.86
N ALA A 78 -5.04 5.60 -5.78
CA ALA A 78 -6.27 4.89 -6.13
C ALA A 78 -6.36 4.49 -7.62
N ALA A 79 -5.64 5.18 -8.51
CA ALA A 79 -5.63 4.91 -9.95
C ALA A 79 -4.45 4.03 -10.40
N TYR A 80 -3.71 3.42 -9.47
CA TYR A 80 -2.46 2.69 -9.76
C TYR A 80 -2.63 1.61 -10.83
N ARG A 81 -3.74 0.86 -10.81
CA ARG A 81 -3.98 -0.22 -11.78
C ARG A 81 -4.15 0.34 -13.19
N GLN A 82 -5.01 1.37 -13.34
CA GLN A 82 -5.25 2.01 -14.63
C GLN A 82 -3.97 2.66 -15.17
N LEU A 83 -3.25 3.40 -14.33
CA LEU A 83 -1.97 4.00 -14.71
C LEU A 83 -0.97 2.92 -15.18
N SER A 84 -0.92 1.79 -14.49
CA SER A 84 -0.03 0.68 -14.87
C SER A 84 -0.48 0.03 -16.19
N GLU A 85 -1.78 -0.09 -16.45
CA GLU A 85 -2.32 -0.57 -17.72
C GLU A 85 -1.91 0.37 -18.86
N GLU A 86 -2.18 1.66 -18.74
CA GLU A 86 -1.90 2.65 -19.78
C GLU A 86 -0.39 2.75 -20.13
N VAL A 87 0.50 2.77 -19.12
CA VAL A 87 1.94 2.79 -19.39
C VAL A 87 2.44 1.47 -19.99
N THR A 88 1.86 0.36 -19.58
CA THR A 88 2.20 -0.96 -20.14
C THR A 88 1.77 -1.06 -21.58
N ASP A 89 0.58 -0.55 -21.93
CA ASP A 89 0.09 -0.53 -23.32
C ASP A 89 0.98 0.34 -24.23
N LEU A 90 1.46 1.48 -23.72
CA LEU A 90 2.44 2.30 -24.43
C LEU A 90 3.74 1.55 -24.70
N ILE A 91 4.27 0.83 -23.73
CA ILE A 91 5.48 0.02 -23.87
C ILE A 91 5.21 -1.16 -24.82
N ALA A 92 4.09 -1.86 -24.65
CA ALA A 92 3.70 -3.00 -25.47
C ALA A 92 3.61 -2.60 -26.95
N ALA A 93 3.02 -1.44 -27.24
CA ALA A 93 2.96 -0.91 -28.61
C ALA A 93 4.34 -0.69 -29.22
N GLN A 94 5.31 -0.16 -28.44
CA GLN A 94 6.68 0.08 -28.91
C GLN A 94 7.42 -1.22 -29.26
N ILE A 95 7.15 -2.31 -28.54
CA ILE A 95 7.79 -3.63 -28.81
C ILE A 95 6.92 -4.54 -29.70
N GLY A 96 5.81 -4.03 -30.25
CA GLY A 96 4.92 -4.78 -31.14
C GLY A 96 4.06 -5.85 -30.44
N ASN A 97 3.94 -5.81 -29.11
CA ASN A 97 3.07 -6.69 -28.36
C ASN A 97 1.62 -6.16 -28.39
N LYS A 98 0.67 -7.04 -28.78
CA LYS A 98 -0.76 -6.70 -28.88
C LYS A 98 -1.63 -7.41 -27.83
N ALA A 99 -1.03 -8.01 -26.81
CA ALA A 99 -1.77 -8.67 -25.74
C ALA A 99 -2.57 -7.63 -24.93
N ALA A 100 -3.87 -7.89 -24.75
CA ALA A 100 -4.73 -7.02 -23.94
C ALA A 100 -4.43 -7.20 -22.44
N CYS A 101 -4.54 -6.12 -21.69
CA CYS A 101 -4.42 -6.15 -20.23
C CYS A 101 -5.50 -7.05 -19.60
N GLN A 102 -5.11 -7.87 -18.63
CA GLN A 102 -5.99 -8.77 -17.88
C GLN A 102 -6.10 -8.42 -16.40
N THR A 103 -5.37 -7.39 -15.92
CA THR A 103 -5.28 -7.07 -14.48
C THR A 103 -6.62 -6.67 -13.85
N HIS A 104 -7.58 -6.22 -14.63
CA HIS A 104 -8.94 -5.91 -14.16
C HIS A 104 -9.79 -7.16 -13.90
N ARG A 105 -9.37 -8.34 -14.38
CA ARG A 105 -10.06 -9.64 -14.22
C ARG A 105 -9.36 -10.60 -13.28
N GLN A 106 -8.11 -10.30 -12.94
CA GLN A 106 -7.30 -11.16 -12.09
C GLN A 106 -7.26 -10.60 -10.68
N PRO A 107 -7.58 -11.38 -9.66
CA PRO A 107 -7.40 -10.95 -8.27
C PRO A 107 -5.92 -10.74 -7.98
N LEU A 108 -5.64 -9.87 -7.00
CA LEU A 108 -4.29 -9.80 -6.43
C LEU A 108 -3.97 -11.11 -5.72
N PRO A 109 -2.67 -11.47 -5.61
CA PRO A 109 -2.26 -12.67 -4.88
C PRO A 109 -2.85 -12.73 -3.48
N GLY A 110 -3.56 -13.82 -3.18
CA GLY A 110 -4.33 -13.98 -1.94
C GLY A 110 -5.81 -13.62 -2.05
N GLY A 111 -6.23 -12.93 -3.14
CA GLY A 111 -7.63 -12.59 -3.40
C GLY A 111 -8.36 -13.62 -4.27
N GLU A 112 -7.80 -14.81 -4.43
CA GLU A 112 -8.36 -15.87 -5.30
C GLU A 112 -9.60 -16.57 -4.67
N GLY A 113 -9.93 -16.25 -3.42
CA GLY A 113 -11.08 -16.81 -2.71
C GLY A 113 -11.32 -16.13 -1.38
N GLU A 114 -12.30 -16.63 -0.63
CA GLU A 114 -12.64 -16.14 0.71
C GLU A 114 -11.90 -16.95 1.78
N PRO A 115 -11.18 -16.30 2.71
CA PRO A 115 -10.55 -16.98 3.83
C PRO A 115 -11.59 -17.54 4.80
N ASP A 116 -11.50 -18.81 5.12
CA ASP A 116 -12.33 -19.46 6.14
C ASP A 116 -11.64 -19.38 7.52
N VAL A 117 -11.84 -18.23 8.18
CA VAL A 117 -11.16 -17.90 9.43
C VAL A 117 -11.50 -18.89 10.55
N GLU A 118 -12.77 -19.27 10.68
CA GLU A 118 -13.26 -20.17 11.74
C GLU A 118 -12.64 -21.55 11.61
N THR A 119 -12.82 -22.19 10.44
CA THR A 119 -12.24 -23.51 10.18
C THR A 119 -10.72 -23.50 10.32
N TRP A 120 -10.05 -22.43 9.85
CA TRP A 120 -8.60 -22.35 9.98
C TRP A 120 -8.13 -22.14 11.42
N ALA A 121 -8.88 -21.38 12.22
CA ALA A 121 -8.59 -21.20 13.64
C ALA A 121 -8.62 -22.55 14.39
N GLU A 122 -9.63 -23.37 14.15
CA GLU A 122 -9.75 -24.71 14.70
C GLU A 122 -8.64 -25.64 14.20
N GLN A 123 -8.46 -25.71 12.88
CA GLN A 123 -7.49 -26.63 12.24
C GLN A 123 -6.06 -26.42 12.72
N TRP A 124 -5.64 -25.15 12.91
CA TRP A 124 -4.28 -24.82 13.34
C TRP A 124 -4.15 -24.48 14.83
N ASN A 125 -5.21 -24.67 15.62
CA ASN A 125 -5.27 -24.33 17.04
C ASN A 125 -4.73 -22.92 17.32
N ARG A 126 -5.34 -21.93 16.63
CA ARG A 126 -5.03 -20.51 16.75
C ARG A 126 -6.30 -19.73 17.12
N SER A 127 -6.12 -18.55 17.71
CA SER A 127 -7.28 -17.67 17.90
C SER A 127 -7.79 -17.14 16.57
N GLU A 128 -9.11 -16.99 16.45
CA GLU A 128 -9.72 -16.34 15.26
C GLU A 128 -9.13 -14.98 15.00
N PHE A 129 -8.77 -14.20 16.02
CA PHE A 129 -8.10 -12.92 15.89
C PHE A 129 -6.77 -13.03 15.13
N GLN A 130 -5.94 -14.02 15.45
CA GLN A 130 -4.66 -14.25 14.76
C GLN A 130 -4.89 -14.64 13.31
N VAL A 131 -5.83 -15.55 13.05
CA VAL A 131 -6.15 -16.02 11.70
C VAL A 131 -6.79 -14.92 10.87
N SER A 132 -7.74 -14.17 11.44
CA SER A 132 -8.38 -13.02 10.78
C SER A 132 -7.36 -11.95 10.38
N ARG A 133 -6.40 -11.67 11.26
CA ARG A 133 -5.31 -10.74 10.95
C ARG A 133 -4.44 -11.24 9.79
N LEU A 134 -4.08 -12.51 9.78
CA LEU A 134 -3.32 -13.11 8.67
C LEU A 134 -4.14 -13.08 7.38
N ALA A 135 -5.42 -13.45 7.44
CA ALA A 135 -6.34 -13.42 6.30
C ALA A 135 -6.52 -12.00 5.74
N TYR A 136 -6.64 -11.00 6.60
CA TYR A 136 -6.70 -9.60 6.19
C TYR A 136 -5.44 -9.15 5.44
N ARG A 137 -4.28 -9.70 5.78
CA ARG A 137 -2.99 -9.35 5.19
C ARG A 137 -2.68 -10.11 3.91
N HIS A 138 -2.95 -11.40 3.91
CA HIS A 138 -2.47 -12.34 2.91
C HIS A 138 -3.60 -13.00 2.12
N GLY A 139 -4.87 -12.69 2.45
CA GLY A 139 -6.03 -13.35 1.87
C GLY A 139 -5.97 -14.87 2.11
N VAL A 140 -6.29 -15.66 1.08
CA VAL A 140 -6.23 -17.13 1.17
C VAL A 140 -4.81 -17.67 1.37
N ARG A 141 -3.77 -16.90 1.06
CA ARG A 141 -2.36 -17.24 1.32
C ARG A 141 -1.97 -17.23 2.79
N ALA A 142 -2.85 -16.73 3.67
CA ALA A 142 -2.68 -16.91 5.12
C ALA A 142 -2.50 -18.37 5.50
N LYS A 143 -3.09 -19.29 4.71
CA LYS A 143 -2.94 -20.73 4.84
C LYS A 143 -1.48 -21.17 4.77
N ASP A 144 -0.71 -20.62 3.83
CA ASP A 144 0.72 -20.93 3.68
C ASP A 144 1.52 -20.58 4.94
N VAL A 145 1.14 -19.49 5.62
CA VAL A 145 1.76 -19.07 6.90
C VAL A 145 1.39 -20.06 8.01
N LEU A 146 0.12 -20.47 8.08
CA LEU A 146 -0.38 -21.42 9.07
C LEU A 146 0.26 -22.80 8.90
N GLU A 147 0.39 -23.29 7.68
CA GLU A 147 1.06 -24.56 7.36
C GLU A 147 2.52 -24.60 7.82
N ARG A 148 3.25 -23.46 7.70
CA ARG A 148 4.61 -23.34 8.23
C ARG A 148 4.67 -23.57 9.74
N THR A 149 3.63 -23.19 10.49
CA THR A 149 3.58 -23.42 11.94
C THR A 149 3.35 -24.87 12.29
N THR A 150 2.77 -25.67 11.38
CA THR A 150 2.65 -27.12 11.55
C THR A 150 4.01 -27.81 11.36
N ALA A 151 4.72 -27.46 10.29
CA ALA A 151 6.04 -28.02 9.98
C ALA A 151 7.10 -27.63 11.04
N ALA A 152 6.97 -26.45 11.64
CA ALA A 152 7.90 -25.93 12.64
C ALA A 152 7.13 -25.14 13.73
N PRO A 153 6.59 -25.80 14.77
CA PRO A 153 5.72 -25.18 15.78
C PRO A 153 6.32 -23.95 16.47
N LYS A 154 7.63 -23.90 16.64
CA LYS A 154 8.35 -22.75 17.23
C LYS A 154 8.21 -21.49 16.39
N CYS A 155 8.03 -21.61 15.07
CA CYS A 155 7.82 -20.48 14.18
C CYS A 155 6.44 -19.82 14.37
N GLY A 156 5.52 -20.44 15.09
CA GLY A 156 4.22 -19.86 15.43
C GLY A 156 4.26 -18.86 16.58
N VAL A 157 5.41 -18.65 17.21
CA VAL A 157 5.58 -17.67 18.28
C VAL A 157 5.61 -16.27 17.69
N ASN A 158 4.90 -15.33 18.33
CA ASN A 158 4.91 -13.94 17.94
C ASN A 158 6.28 -13.31 18.23
N THR A 159 6.89 -12.75 17.20
CA THR A 159 8.16 -12.03 17.27
C THR A 159 7.95 -10.57 17.64
N CYS A 160 6.81 -9.99 17.24
CA CYS A 160 6.43 -8.63 17.56
C CYS A 160 5.31 -8.61 18.60
N LEU A 161 5.46 -7.76 19.63
CA LEU A 161 4.45 -7.64 20.71
C LEU A 161 3.34 -6.64 20.38
N CYS A 162 3.63 -5.61 19.56
CA CYS A 162 2.63 -4.60 19.19
C CYS A 162 1.71 -5.03 18.05
N GLU A 163 2.18 -5.96 17.23
CA GLU A 163 1.39 -6.64 16.19
C GLU A 163 1.68 -8.15 16.32
N PRO A 164 0.69 -9.02 16.32
CA PRO A 164 0.90 -10.46 16.50
C PRO A 164 1.51 -11.11 15.25
N VAL A 165 2.71 -10.66 14.89
CA VAL A 165 3.50 -11.16 13.75
C VAL A 165 4.36 -12.32 14.22
N SER A 166 4.14 -13.48 13.64
CA SER A 166 4.91 -14.68 13.94
C SER A 166 6.18 -14.80 13.09
N GLU A 167 7.14 -15.62 13.55
CA GLU A 167 8.30 -15.97 12.73
C GLU A 167 7.90 -16.64 11.41
N ALA A 168 6.83 -17.44 11.41
CA ALA A 168 6.31 -18.07 10.19
C ALA A 168 5.88 -17.04 9.15
N GLU A 169 5.22 -15.95 9.58
CA GLU A 169 4.83 -14.86 8.70
C GLU A 169 6.06 -14.11 8.15
N ILE A 170 7.05 -13.83 9.00
CA ILE A 170 8.31 -13.22 8.57
C ILE A 170 9.00 -14.08 7.51
N ARG A 171 9.09 -15.38 7.73
CA ARG A 171 9.67 -16.34 6.76
C ARG A 171 8.87 -16.38 5.46
N HIS A 172 7.53 -16.32 5.54
CA HIS A 172 6.68 -16.29 4.36
C HIS A 172 7.01 -15.10 3.47
N VAL A 173 6.99 -13.89 4.02
CA VAL A 173 7.25 -12.67 3.24
C VAL A 173 8.71 -12.56 2.77
N THR A 174 9.68 -13.03 3.55
CA THR A 174 11.10 -12.98 3.15
C THR A 174 11.45 -13.97 2.06
N GLN A 175 10.78 -15.10 2.00
CA GLN A 175 11.04 -16.13 0.99
C GLN A 175 10.18 -15.97 -0.26
N GLY A 176 8.96 -15.44 -0.13
CA GLY A 176 7.97 -15.37 -1.22
C GLY A 176 7.74 -13.99 -1.83
N GLU A 177 8.07 -12.89 -1.12
CA GLU A 177 7.62 -11.56 -1.50
C GLU A 177 8.74 -10.55 -1.79
N MET A 178 9.90 -11.02 -2.23
CA MET A 178 11.07 -10.20 -2.61
C MET A 178 11.54 -9.21 -1.52
N VAL A 179 11.37 -9.57 -0.26
CA VAL A 179 11.85 -8.79 0.89
C VAL A 179 13.38 -8.85 0.92
N ARG A 180 14.04 -7.70 0.92
CA ARG A 180 15.51 -7.59 0.92
C ARG A 180 16.07 -6.86 2.14
N ARG A 181 15.25 -6.04 2.81
CA ARG A 181 15.65 -5.18 3.95
C ARG A 181 14.64 -5.30 5.07
N LEU A 182 15.05 -4.98 6.29
CA LEU A 182 14.16 -4.98 7.48
C LEU A 182 12.93 -4.08 7.29
N VAL A 183 13.09 -2.96 6.61
CA VAL A 183 11.97 -2.06 6.31
C VAL A 183 10.91 -2.72 5.43
N ASP A 184 11.30 -3.66 4.57
CA ASP A 184 10.36 -4.37 3.71
C ASP A 184 9.52 -5.38 4.54
N ILE A 185 10.11 -6.04 5.55
CA ILE A 185 9.37 -6.87 6.51
C ILE A 185 8.30 -6.01 7.21
N ARG A 186 8.69 -4.82 7.71
CA ARG A 186 7.77 -3.90 8.35
C ARG A 186 6.60 -3.52 7.44
N ARG A 187 6.88 -3.20 6.18
CA ARG A 187 5.85 -2.84 5.19
C ARG A 187 4.89 -3.99 4.89
N ARG A 188 5.40 -5.21 4.83
CA ARG A 188 4.61 -6.41 4.52
C ARG A 188 3.80 -6.91 5.70
N THR A 189 4.36 -6.92 6.89
CA THR A 189 3.77 -7.54 8.08
C THR A 189 3.24 -6.54 9.11
N ARG A 190 3.59 -5.26 9.02
CA ARG A 190 3.43 -4.22 10.06
C ARG A 190 4.26 -4.46 11.34
N MET A 191 5.17 -5.40 11.33
CA MET A 191 6.09 -5.61 12.46
C MET A 191 6.76 -4.29 12.87
N SER A 192 6.89 -4.05 14.17
CA SER A 192 7.54 -2.84 14.72
C SER A 192 6.92 -1.50 14.29
N MET A 193 5.60 -1.47 14.04
CA MET A 193 4.87 -0.23 13.78
C MET A 193 4.26 0.41 15.04
N GLY A 194 4.25 -0.29 16.15
CA GLY A 194 3.92 0.27 17.45
C GLY A 194 5.03 1.21 17.96
N ALA A 195 4.64 2.13 18.84
CA ALA A 195 5.59 3.06 19.50
C ALA A 195 6.37 2.36 20.59
#